data_4d247dffeb729b0e4659ea40a9c45f1c
#
_entry.id   4d247dffeb729b0e4659ea40a9c45f1c
#
_cell.length_a   1.000
_cell.length_b   1.000
_cell.length_c   1.000
_cell.angle_alpha   90.00
_cell.angle_beta   90.00
_cell.angle_gamma   90.00
#
_symmetry.space_group_name_H-M   'P 1'
#
loop_
_entity.id
_entity.type
_entity.pdbx_description
1 polymer ?
#
loop_
_entity_poly.entity_id
_entity_poly.type
_entity_poly.pdbx_seq_one_letter_code
_entity_poly.pdbx_strand_id
1 'polypeptide(L)'
;MQLQYQVRRAKLSDMHKIMVLYRDVAANSGGIARQADEVTESYVRNFIERCLDTGIILTIEDPSNPEVLIAEVHTCSPGIKVFSHLFSDLTIAVHPHYQGKGIGSLLFGTLLQEIKLKHPEIQRVELIAKESNTRAINFYKKFGFRPEGRLEKRISGSSGMLEADIPMAWIRPE
;
A
#
# COMPACT_ATOMS: atom_id res chain seq x y z
N MET A 1 29.54 3.55 1.52
CA MET A 1 28.81 2.26 1.32
C MET A 1 27.33 2.59 1.14
N GLN A 2 26.80 2.40 -0.05
CA GLN A 2 25.37 2.63 -0.30
C GLN A 2 24.60 1.54 0.44
N LEU A 3 23.76 1.92 1.39
CA LEU A 3 22.85 1.00 2.08
C LEU A 3 21.91 0.41 1.02
N GLN A 4 22.03 -0.87 0.75
CA GLN A 4 21.20 -1.54 -0.25
C GLN A 4 19.92 -1.99 0.43
N TYR A 5 18.80 -1.31 0.13
CA TYR A 5 17.47 -1.71 0.59
C TYR A 5 17.04 -3.01 -0.06
N GLN A 6 16.63 -3.97 0.76
CA GLN A 6 16.19 -5.29 0.29
C GLN A 6 14.69 -5.45 0.50
N VAL A 7 13.98 -5.74 -0.59
CA VAL A 7 12.55 -6.11 -0.55
C VAL A 7 12.43 -7.58 -0.20
N ARG A 8 11.57 -7.91 0.75
CA ARG A 8 11.23 -9.29 1.11
C ARG A 8 9.72 -9.48 1.31
N ARG A 9 9.28 -10.72 1.26
CA ARG A 9 7.92 -11.07 1.70
C ARG A 9 7.75 -10.80 3.19
N ALA A 10 6.60 -10.27 3.56
CA ALA A 10 6.21 -10.17 4.96
C ALA A 10 5.81 -11.55 5.51
N LYS A 11 5.89 -11.67 6.81
CA LYS A 11 5.45 -12.84 7.60
C LYS A 11 4.46 -12.38 8.66
N LEU A 12 3.67 -13.29 9.19
CA LEU A 12 2.76 -12.95 10.30
C LEU A 12 3.53 -12.42 11.52
N SER A 13 4.77 -12.87 11.73
CA SER A 13 5.66 -12.36 12.79
C SER A 13 6.06 -10.89 12.62
N ASP A 14 5.88 -10.29 11.44
CA ASP A 14 6.13 -8.86 11.21
C ASP A 14 4.98 -7.97 11.69
N MET A 15 3.89 -8.54 12.17
CA MET A 15 2.67 -7.82 12.54
C MET A 15 2.91 -6.62 13.45
N HIS A 16 3.72 -6.79 14.50
CA HIS A 16 4.04 -5.69 15.42
C HIS A 16 4.86 -4.59 14.73
N LYS A 17 5.85 -4.96 13.92
CA LYS A 17 6.66 -4.02 13.15
C LYS A 17 5.81 -3.23 12.14
N ILE A 18 4.88 -3.90 11.46
CA ILE A 18 3.93 -3.28 10.53
C ILE A 18 2.99 -2.33 11.28
N MET A 19 2.49 -2.73 12.44
CA MET A 19 1.62 -1.87 13.27
C MET A 19 2.32 -0.58 13.68
N VAL A 20 3.58 -0.65 14.10
CA VAL A 20 4.39 0.54 14.44
C VAL A 20 4.55 1.45 13.21
N LEU A 21 4.98 0.88 12.07
CA LEU A 21 5.12 1.63 10.82
C LEU A 21 3.82 2.37 10.43
N TYR A 22 2.70 1.68 10.50
CA TYR A 22 1.39 2.24 10.12
C TYR A 22 0.94 3.37 11.07
N ARG A 23 1.19 3.22 12.38
CA ARG A 23 0.91 4.29 13.35
C ARG A 23 1.75 5.53 13.09
N ASP A 24 3.03 5.36 12.79
CA ASP A 24 3.94 6.46 12.46
C ASP A 24 3.50 7.18 11.17
N VAL A 25 3.10 6.44 10.14
CA VAL A 25 2.60 7.02 8.90
C VAL A 25 1.26 7.74 9.12
N ALA A 26 0.35 7.15 9.87
CA ALA A 26 -0.95 7.77 10.19
C ALA A 26 -0.79 9.07 10.99
N ALA A 27 0.12 9.08 11.97
CA ALA A 27 0.35 10.24 12.83
C ALA A 27 1.02 11.42 12.11
N ASN A 28 1.87 11.16 11.11
CA ASN A 28 2.75 12.18 10.56
C ASN A 28 2.34 12.74 9.20
N SER A 29 1.54 12.05 8.40
CA SER A 29 1.32 12.49 7.02
C SER A 29 -0.08 12.25 6.47
N GLY A 30 -0.94 11.55 7.22
CA GLY A 30 -2.19 11.09 6.65
C GLY A 30 -2.00 10.24 5.38
N GLY A 31 -0.84 9.59 5.25
CA GLY A 31 -0.47 8.78 4.09
C GLY A 31 -1.29 7.50 3.94
N ILE A 32 -1.99 7.10 4.98
CA ILE A 32 -3.00 6.05 4.96
C ILE A 32 -4.34 6.61 5.42
N ALA A 33 -5.45 6.02 4.97
CA ALA A 33 -6.80 6.46 5.31
C ALA A 33 -7.25 5.92 6.68
N ARG A 34 -6.43 6.15 7.72
CA ARG A 34 -6.69 5.78 9.12
C ARG A 34 -6.05 6.76 10.07
N GLN A 35 -6.66 6.92 11.24
CA GLN A 35 -6.02 7.58 12.37
C GLN A 35 -5.11 6.59 13.11
N ALA A 36 -4.13 7.09 13.86
CA ALA A 36 -3.13 6.24 14.50
C ALA A 36 -3.73 5.27 15.55
N ASP A 37 -4.79 5.70 16.24
CA ASP A 37 -5.53 4.88 17.22
C ASP A 37 -6.42 3.80 16.58
N GLU A 38 -6.77 3.96 15.30
CA GLU A 38 -7.48 2.94 14.53
C GLU A 38 -6.55 1.81 14.00
N VAL A 39 -5.23 2.00 14.06
CA VAL A 39 -4.24 0.98 13.69
C VAL A 39 -4.08 0.01 14.86
N THR A 40 -5.04 -0.91 14.97
CA THR A 40 -5.08 -1.95 16.01
C THR A 40 -4.39 -3.23 15.56
N GLU A 41 -4.06 -4.11 16.52
CA GLU A 41 -3.51 -5.43 16.22
C GLU A 41 -4.45 -6.25 15.32
N SER A 42 -5.75 -6.23 15.60
CA SER A 42 -6.74 -6.96 14.80
C SER A 42 -6.81 -6.44 13.36
N TYR A 43 -6.74 -5.13 13.17
CA TYR A 43 -6.69 -4.54 11.82
C TYR A 43 -5.47 -5.02 11.03
N VAL A 44 -4.28 -4.95 11.64
CA VAL A 44 -3.02 -5.33 10.98
C VAL A 44 -2.99 -6.84 10.71
N ARG A 45 -3.38 -7.65 11.69
CA ARG A 45 -3.48 -9.12 11.55
C ARG A 45 -4.38 -9.50 10.38
N ASN A 46 -5.57 -8.92 10.31
CA ASN A 46 -6.57 -9.25 9.30
C ASN A 46 -6.05 -9.03 7.87
N PHE A 47 -5.41 -7.91 7.59
CA PHE A 47 -4.89 -7.70 6.24
C PHE A 47 -3.65 -8.54 5.94
N ILE A 48 -2.77 -8.79 6.94
CA ILE A 48 -1.62 -9.67 6.74
C ILE A 48 -2.08 -11.08 6.39
N GLU A 49 -2.97 -11.67 7.18
CA GLU A 49 -3.49 -13.02 6.95
C GLU A 49 -4.16 -13.13 5.59
N ARG A 50 -5.02 -12.16 5.22
CA ARG A 50 -5.68 -12.14 3.93
C ARG A 50 -4.68 -12.03 2.76
N CYS A 51 -3.66 -11.19 2.89
CA CYS A 51 -2.66 -11.02 1.84
C CYS A 51 -1.68 -12.19 1.74
N LEU A 52 -1.40 -12.88 2.84
CA LEU A 52 -0.61 -14.12 2.82
C LEU A 52 -1.35 -15.26 2.14
N ASP A 53 -2.69 -15.32 2.28
CA ASP A 53 -3.54 -16.34 1.68
C ASP A 53 -3.84 -16.06 0.19
N THR A 54 -4.26 -14.84 -0.15
CA THR A 54 -4.84 -14.53 -1.46
C THR A 54 -4.20 -13.34 -2.17
N GLY A 55 -3.00 -12.93 -1.78
CA GLY A 55 -2.38 -11.73 -2.33
C GLY A 55 -0.88 -11.67 -2.21
N ILE A 56 -0.39 -10.45 -2.11
CA ILE A 56 1.03 -10.14 -1.99
C ILE A 56 1.20 -9.11 -0.89
N ILE A 57 2.16 -9.35 -0.01
CA ILE A 57 2.60 -8.39 1.00
C ILE A 57 4.13 -8.37 1.06
N LEU A 58 4.72 -7.20 0.83
CA LEU A 58 6.16 -7.00 0.76
C LEU A 58 6.59 -5.92 1.76
N THR A 59 7.79 -6.08 2.30
CA THR A 59 8.37 -5.16 3.28
C THR A 59 9.82 -4.83 2.97
N ILE A 60 10.28 -3.71 3.55
CA ILE A 60 11.70 -3.34 3.60
C ILE A 60 12.04 -3.04 5.06
N GLU A 61 13.09 -3.68 5.56
CA GLU A 61 13.67 -3.40 6.88
C GLU A 61 14.66 -2.24 6.80
N ASP A 62 14.86 -1.54 7.93
CA ASP A 62 15.96 -0.61 8.06
C ASP A 62 17.28 -1.40 8.00
N PRO A 63 18.18 -1.11 7.05
CA PRO A 63 19.45 -1.82 6.94
C PRO A 63 20.36 -1.68 8.18
N SER A 64 20.15 -0.65 9.00
CA SER A 64 20.88 -0.42 10.24
C SER A 64 20.21 -1.04 11.46
N ASN A 65 18.90 -1.38 11.37
CA ASN A 65 18.15 -1.98 12.46
C ASN A 65 17.01 -2.87 11.91
N PRO A 66 17.26 -4.17 11.71
CA PRO A 66 16.28 -5.11 11.14
C PRO A 66 14.97 -5.25 11.96
N GLU A 67 14.96 -4.77 13.21
CA GLU A 67 13.73 -4.76 14.02
C GLU A 67 12.74 -3.67 13.60
N VAL A 68 13.15 -2.75 12.73
CA VAL A 68 12.33 -1.65 12.22
C VAL A 68 11.98 -1.90 10.76
N LEU A 69 10.68 -1.83 10.43
CA LEU A 69 10.23 -1.76 9.04
C LEU A 69 10.11 -0.30 8.61
N ILE A 70 10.69 0.02 7.46
CA ILE A 70 10.67 1.35 6.88
C ILE A 70 9.68 1.49 5.73
N ALA A 71 9.21 0.39 5.17
CA ALA A 71 8.18 0.39 4.15
C ALA A 71 7.43 -0.95 4.09
N GLU A 72 6.17 -0.88 3.71
CA GLU A 72 5.30 -2.02 3.47
C GLU A 72 4.35 -1.71 2.31
N VAL A 73 4.04 -2.72 1.49
CA VAL A 73 3.01 -2.66 0.45
C VAL A 73 2.25 -3.97 0.40
N HIS A 74 0.93 -3.89 0.27
CA HIS A 74 0.11 -5.07 0.10
C HIS A 74 -1.04 -4.85 -0.88
N THR A 75 -1.53 -5.96 -1.43
CA THR A 75 -2.76 -6.08 -2.20
C THR A 75 -3.24 -7.53 -2.17
N CYS A 76 -4.54 -7.76 -2.32
CA CYS A 76 -5.09 -9.11 -2.26
C CYS A 76 -6.38 -9.24 -3.07
N SER A 77 -6.79 -10.49 -3.30
CA SER A 77 -8.07 -10.79 -3.90
C SER A 77 -9.23 -10.37 -3.00
N PRO A 78 -10.35 -9.88 -3.55
CA PRO A 78 -11.59 -9.68 -2.79
C PRO A 78 -12.23 -10.97 -2.25
N GLY A 79 -11.75 -12.15 -2.69
CA GLY A 79 -12.28 -13.46 -2.26
C GLY A 79 -13.61 -13.83 -2.91
N ILE A 80 -14.03 -13.14 -3.95
CA ILE A 80 -15.31 -13.38 -4.67
C ILE A 80 -14.96 -13.83 -6.10
N LYS A 81 -15.54 -14.95 -6.56
CA LYS A 81 -15.18 -15.60 -7.83
C LYS A 81 -15.29 -14.67 -9.05
N VAL A 82 -16.31 -13.79 -9.13
CA VAL A 82 -16.44 -12.88 -10.26
C VAL A 82 -15.34 -11.82 -10.33
N PHE A 83 -14.57 -11.63 -9.25
CA PHE A 83 -13.45 -10.72 -9.13
C PHE A 83 -12.10 -11.43 -9.03
N SER A 84 -12.04 -12.72 -9.37
CA SER A 84 -10.80 -13.52 -9.24
C SER A 84 -9.65 -13.03 -10.12
N HIS A 85 -9.93 -12.19 -11.11
CA HIS A 85 -8.97 -11.59 -12.02
C HIS A 85 -8.41 -10.25 -11.55
N LEU A 86 -8.74 -9.81 -10.32
CA LEU A 86 -8.25 -8.54 -9.80
C LEU A 86 -7.65 -8.66 -8.39
N PHE A 87 -6.72 -7.77 -8.11
CA PHE A 87 -6.30 -7.43 -6.76
C PHE A 87 -6.87 -6.08 -6.36
N SER A 88 -7.34 -5.96 -5.12
CA SER A 88 -7.89 -4.74 -4.54
C SER A 88 -7.15 -4.32 -3.27
N ASP A 89 -7.61 -3.24 -2.67
CA ASP A 89 -7.12 -2.72 -1.39
C ASP A 89 -5.60 -2.46 -1.37
N LEU A 90 -5.01 -2.18 -2.56
CA LEU A 90 -3.60 -1.88 -2.64
C LEU A 90 -3.28 -0.68 -1.75
N THR A 91 -2.42 -0.92 -0.78
CA THR A 91 -1.96 0.08 0.19
C THR A 91 -0.44 0.05 0.26
N ILE A 92 0.18 1.22 0.33
CA ILE A 92 1.61 1.38 0.56
C ILE A 92 1.86 2.35 1.71
N ALA A 93 2.72 1.97 2.64
CA ALA A 93 3.21 2.80 3.73
C ALA A 93 4.73 2.92 3.63
N VAL A 94 5.24 4.15 3.69
CA VAL A 94 6.69 4.43 3.78
C VAL A 94 6.90 5.35 4.97
N HIS A 95 7.75 4.93 5.89
CA HIS A 95 8.08 5.69 7.11
C HIS A 95 8.48 7.13 6.76
N PRO A 96 7.98 8.16 7.48
CA PRO A 96 8.19 9.57 7.13
C PRO A 96 9.65 9.95 6.89
N HIS A 97 10.58 9.47 7.70
CA HIS A 97 12.00 9.76 7.58
C HIS A 97 12.70 9.10 6.37
N TYR A 98 12.00 8.18 5.70
CA TYR A 98 12.51 7.45 4.53
C TYR A 98 11.82 7.83 3.23
N GLN A 99 10.85 8.73 3.27
CA GLN A 99 10.19 9.25 2.08
C GLN A 99 11.16 10.12 1.23
N GLY A 100 10.91 10.15 -0.07
CA GLY A 100 11.76 10.92 -1.00
C GLY A 100 13.08 10.25 -1.41
N LYS A 101 13.39 9.06 -0.85
CA LYS A 101 14.65 8.31 -1.10
C LYS A 101 14.51 7.17 -2.11
N GLY A 102 13.41 7.11 -2.86
CA GLY A 102 13.17 6.06 -3.86
C GLY A 102 12.63 4.73 -3.32
N ILE A 103 12.50 4.58 -1.98
CA ILE A 103 12.07 3.34 -1.33
C ILE A 103 10.67 2.92 -1.77
N GLY A 104 9.73 3.87 -1.82
CA GLY A 104 8.38 3.59 -2.31
C GLY A 104 8.37 3.08 -3.75
N SER A 105 9.21 3.65 -4.62
CA SER A 105 9.33 3.22 -6.02
C SER A 105 9.93 1.84 -6.15
N LEU A 106 10.95 1.52 -5.35
CA LEU A 106 11.55 0.19 -5.30
C LEU A 106 10.51 -0.85 -4.87
N LEU A 107 9.82 -0.62 -3.77
CA LEU A 107 8.86 -1.56 -3.20
C LEU A 107 7.65 -1.77 -4.12
N PHE A 108 7.06 -0.68 -4.61
CA PHE A 108 5.89 -0.71 -5.48
C PHE A 108 6.20 -1.31 -6.86
N GLY A 109 7.38 -0.98 -7.41
CA GLY A 109 7.87 -1.57 -8.67
C GLY A 109 8.07 -3.07 -8.53
N THR A 110 8.62 -3.55 -7.41
CA THR A 110 8.78 -4.98 -7.12
C THR A 110 7.43 -5.68 -7.04
N LEU A 111 6.44 -5.08 -6.37
CA LEU A 111 5.07 -5.62 -6.31
C LEU A 111 4.48 -5.79 -7.72
N LEU A 112 4.49 -4.74 -8.54
CA LEU A 112 3.92 -4.80 -9.89
C LEU A 112 4.68 -5.78 -10.80
N GLN A 113 6.00 -5.87 -10.66
CA GLN A 113 6.79 -6.84 -11.40
C GLN A 113 6.41 -8.28 -11.01
N GLU A 114 6.22 -8.53 -9.73
CA GLU A 114 5.77 -9.84 -9.25
C GLU A 114 4.38 -10.19 -9.79
N ILE A 115 3.43 -9.25 -9.77
CA ILE A 115 2.10 -9.45 -10.35
C ILE A 115 2.21 -9.79 -11.85
N LYS A 116 3.03 -9.05 -12.60
CA LYS A 116 3.21 -9.29 -14.03
C LYS A 116 3.79 -10.66 -14.34
N LEU A 117 4.78 -11.10 -13.55
CA LEU A 117 5.54 -12.33 -13.85
C LEU A 117 4.91 -13.59 -13.24
N LYS A 118 4.30 -13.50 -12.08
CA LYS A 118 3.85 -14.67 -11.31
C LYS A 118 2.33 -14.80 -11.19
N HIS A 119 1.58 -13.76 -11.54
CA HIS A 119 0.12 -13.74 -11.45
C HIS A 119 -0.52 -13.34 -12.80
N PRO A 120 -0.34 -14.18 -13.86
CA PRO A 120 -0.88 -13.87 -15.19
C PRO A 120 -2.41 -13.80 -15.21
N GLU A 121 -3.09 -14.44 -14.26
CA GLU A 121 -4.52 -14.38 -14.06
C GLU A 121 -5.02 -12.99 -13.64
N ILE A 122 -4.16 -12.19 -12.97
CA ILE A 122 -4.53 -10.85 -12.51
C ILE A 122 -4.44 -9.85 -13.66
N GLN A 123 -5.60 -9.36 -14.07
CA GLN A 123 -5.75 -8.40 -15.17
C GLN A 123 -5.91 -6.96 -14.68
N ARG A 124 -6.19 -6.78 -13.38
CA ARG A 124 -6.50 -5.47 -12.80
C ARG A 124 -5.97 -5.37 -11.36
N VAL A 125 -5.44 -4.21 -11.01
CA VAL A 125 -5.08 -3.87 -9.62
C VAL A 125 -5.72 -2.54 -9.26
N GLU A 126 -6.40 -2.48 -8.11
CA GLU A 126 -7.18 -1.32 -7.67
C GLU A 126 -6.61 -0.70 -6.40
N LEU A 127 -6.69 0.61 -6.33
CA LEU A 127 -6.43 1.41 -5.14
C LEU A 127 -7.36 2.62 -5.07
N ILE A 128 -7.40 3.24 -3.90
CA ILE A 128 -8.10 4.52 -3.69
C ILE A 128 -7.12 5.49 -3.05
N ALA A 129 -7.07 6.72 -3.55
CA ALA A 129 -6.23 7.79 -3.01
C ALA A 129 -7.08 9.01 -2.66
N LYS A 130 -6.76 9.71 -1.57
CA LYS A 130 -7.37 11.00 -1.26
C LYS A 130 -7.08 12.00 -2.40
N GLU A 131 -8.10 12.79 -2.79
CA GLU A 131 -7.93 13.81 -3.84
C GLU A 131 -6.83 14.82 -3.49
N SER A 132 -6.71 15.22 -2.23
CA SER A 132 -5.68 16.13 -1.74
C SER A 132 -4.27 15.54 -1.77
N ASN A 133 -4.13 14.21 -1.81
CA ASN A 133 -2.83 13.54 -1.88
C ASN A 133 -2.32 13.45 -3.32
N THR A 134 -2.08 14.63 -3.93
CA THR A 134 -1.59 14.75 -5.31
C THR A 134 -0.25 14.05 -5.53
N ARG A 135 0.59 13.99 -4.50
CA ARG A 135 1.87 13.26 -4.53
C ARG A 135 1.65 11.77 -4.77
N ALA A 136 0.73 11.14 -4.03
CA ALA A 136 0.40 9.73 -4.19
C ALA A 136 -0.26 9.46 -5.55
N ILE A 137 -1.22 10.30 -5.97
CA ILE A 137 -1.88 10.18 -7.28
C ILE A 137 -0.84 10.23 -8.41
N ASN A 138 0.10 11.18 -8.38
CA ASN A 138 1.16 11.29 -9.37
C ASN A 138 2.14 10.11 -9.31
N PHE A 139 2.42 9.59 -8.11
CA PHE A 139 3.22 8.40 -7.92
C PHE A 139 2.57 7.19 -8.62
N TYR A 140 1.30 6.93 -8.38
CA TYR A 140 0.57 5.82 -9.00
C TYR A 140 0.46 5.95 -10.52
N LYS A 141 0.25 7.18 -11.03
CA LYS A 141 0.26 7.45 -12.48
C LYS A 141 1.57 7.05 -13.15
N LYS A 142 2.72 7.25 -12.50
CA LYS A 142 4.04 6.82 -13.03
C LYS A 142 4.14 5.30 -13.20
N PHE A 143 3.38 4.53 -12.43
CA PHE A 143 3.30 3.07 -12.53
C PHE A 143 2.17 2.58 -13.43
N GLY A 144 1.51 3.49 -14.15
CA GLY A 144 0.48 3.15 -15.13
C GLY A 144 -0.95 3.08 -14.56
N PHE A 145 -1.16 3.46 -13.30
CA PHE A 145 -2.51 3.60 -12.76
C PHE A 145 -3.22 4.81 -13.36
N ARG A 146 -4.51 4.66 -13.61
CA ARG A 146 -5.36 5.74 -14.14
C ARG A 146 -6.53 5.99 -13.19
N PRO A 147 -6.91 7.27 -12.95
CA PRO A 147 -8.15 7.58 -12.25
C PRO A 147 -9.37 7.05 -13.02
N GLU A 148 -10.33 6.50 -12.30
CA GLU A 148 -11.57 5.98 -12.89
C GLU A 148 -12.83 6.66 -12.37
N GLY A 149 -12.67 7.65 -11.52
CA GLY A 149 -13.78 8.42 -10.99
C GLY A 149 -13.38 9.33 -9.85
N ARG A 150 -14.37 9.93 -9.22
CA ARG A 150 -14.26 10.81 -8.07
C ARG A 150 -15.42 10.54 -7.13
N LEU A 151 -15.11 10.06 -5.93
CA LEU A 151 -16.11 9.74 -4.90
C LEU A 151 -16.23 10.92 -3.95
N GLU A 152 -17.24 11.76 -4.18
CA GLU A 152 -17.41 13.00 -3.45
C GLU A 152 -17.73 12.79 -1.97
N LYS A 153 -17.21 13.68 -1.10
CA LYS A 153 -17.48 13.72 0.35
C LYS A 153 -17.24 12.39 1.06
N ARG A 154 -16.34 11.56 0.55
CA ARG A 154 -16.13 10.21 1.03
C ARG A 154 -15.26 10.14 2.27
N ILE A 155 -14.34 11.08 2.44
CA ILE A 155 -13.38 11.08 3.53
C ILE A 155 -13.48 12.36 4.35
N SER A 156 -13.41 12.23 5.69
CA SER A 156 -13.29 13.37 6.58
C SER A 156 -11.82 13.68 6.79
N GLY A 157 -11.39 14.85 6.36
CA GLY A 157 -10.04 15.34 6.62
C GLY A 157 -9.85 15.75 8.08
N SER A 158 -8.60 15.98 8.49
CA SER A 158 -8.24 16.38 9.86
C SER A 158 -8.85 17.72 10.29
N SER A 159 -9.23 18.57 9.32
CA SER A 159 -9.93 19.84 9.57
C SER A 159 -11.46 19.68 9.73
N GLY A 160 -11.99 18.47 9.65
CA GLY A 160 -13.44 18.20 9.60
C GLY A 160 -14.08 18.50 8.25
N MET A 161 -13.32 18.99 7.26
CA MET A 161 -13.80 19.16 5.89
C MET A 161 -13.86 17.82 5.16
N LEU A 162 -14.97 17.61 4.44
CA LEU A 162 -15.14 16.43 3.61
C LEU A 162 -14.40 16.61 2.29
N GLU A 163 -13.61 15.60 1.92
CA GLU A 163 -12.91 15.55 0.65
C GLU A 163 -13.29 14.30 -0.15
N ALA A 164 -12.94 14.31 -1.43
CA ALA A 164 -13.18 13.17 -2.31
C ALA A 164 -12.05 12.15 -2.25
N ASP A 165 -12.39 10.92 -2.58
CA ASP A 165 -11.46 9.86 -2.92
C ASP A 165 -11.44 9.65 -4.44
N ILE A 166 -10.27 9.30 -4.94
CA ILE A 166 -10.01 9.00 -6.36
C ILE A 166 -9.71 7.51 -6.48
N PRO A 167 -10.66 6.69 -6.94
CA PRO A 167 -10.38 5.32 -7.33
C PRO A 167 -9.47 5.30 -8.55
N MET A 168 -8.44 4.46 -8.50
CA MET A 168 -7.45 4.30 -9.56
C MET A 168 -7.22 2.82 -9.84
N ALA A 169 -6.94 2.49 -11.09
CA ALA A 169 -6.62 1.13 -11.48
C ALA A 169 -5.44 1.05 -12.45
N TRP A 170 -4.68 -0.02 -12.29
CA TRP A 170 -3.75 -0.52 -13.29
C TRP A 170 -4.42 -1.67 -14.03
N ILE A 171 -4.43 -1.62 -15.35
CA ILE A 171 -4.92 -2.67 -16.22
C ILE A 171 -3.73 -3.32 -16.89
N ARG A 172 -3.69 -4.66 -16.91
CA ARG A 172 -2.63 -5.41 -17.59
C ARG A 172 -2.59 -5.01 -19.06
N PRO A 173 -1.44 -4.57 -19.58
CA PRO A 173 -1.28 -4.35 -21.02
C PRO A 173 -1.49 -5.67 -21.80
N GLU A 174 -2.12 -5.58 -22.97
CA GLU A 174 -2.26 -6.68 -23.92
C GLU A 174 -0.90 -7.13 -24.48
#